data_6980c3e2a469f54497c06467b5501a33
#
_entry.id   6980c3e2a469f54497c06467b5501a33
#
_cell.length_a   1.000
_cell.length_b   1.000
_cell.length_c   1.000
_cell.angle_alpha   90.00
_cell.angle_beta   90.00
_cell.angle_gamma   90.00
#
_symmetry.space_group_name_H-M   'P 1'
#
loop_
_entity.id
_entity.type
_entity.pdbx_description
1 polymer ?
#
loop_
_entity_poly.entity_id
_entity_poly.type
_entity_poly.pdbx_seq_one_letter_code
_entity_poly.pdbx_strand_id
1 'polypeptide(L)'
;MKELSNRTATFTDSVIRRMTRISNKYGAVNLSQGFPDFDPPAQLLDSLSAIASDPKPLYHQYSITWGSQAMREALAAKQEHFMGMPVNPNENIVVTCGSTEAMMAAMMTVTNPGDKVVIFSPFYENYGADTILSGAEPIYVPLKPPTFDFDREALEAAFRDNDPKAIVLCNPSNPCGKVFTREELTFIADLCKKYDAYCITDEVYEHIVYAPHEHVYMATLPGMFERTISCSSLSKTYSITGWRLGYTIAPSQITERIKKVHDFLTVGAAAPLQEAVVTALNFDDSYYDEVLDLYTAKRDLFCQGLDSIGLEHNVPQGAYYVMMDISEFGYDSDLEFCEDLASKVGVGAVPGSSFFREPVNHLIRFHFAKRDETLNAALENLKSLRDKIKPRG
;
A
#
# COMPACT_ATOMS: atom_id res chain seq x y z
N MET A 1 38.11 11.49 1.56
CA MET A 1 37.29 10.29 1.31
C MET A 1 36.63 10.42 -0.04
N LYS A 2 36.35 9.32 -0.73
CA LYS A 2 35.51 9.38 -1.96
C LYS A 2 34.08 9.77 -1.59
N GLU A 3 33.37 10.40 -2.52
CA GLU A 3 31.96 10.73 -2.34
C GLU A 3 31.10 9.46 -2.24
N LEU A 4 29.99 9.57 -1.49
CA LEU A 4 28.98 8.50 -1.40
C LEU A 4 28.17 8.46 -2.69
N SER A 5 27.42 7.36 -2.88
CA SER A 5 26.48 7.25 -4.00
C SER A 5 25.42 8.37 -3.94
N ASN A 6 25.12 8.96 -5.09
CA ASN A 6 24.07 9.99 -5.20
C ASN A 6 22.64 9.44 -5.28
N ARG A 7 22.47 8.10 -5.32
CA ARG A 7 21.15 7.47 -5.44
C ARG A 7 20.15 7.90 -4.37
N THR A 8 20.65 8.15 -3.16
CA THR A 8 19.81 8.56 -2.02
C THR A 8 19.93 10.05 -1.69
N ALA A 9 20.62 10.84 -2.53
CA ALA A 9 20.86 12.26 -2.26
C ALA A 9 19.57 13.10 -2.20
N THR A 10 18.53 12.67 -2.89
CA THR A 10 17.21 13.29 -2.89
C THR A 10 16.23 12.68 -1.89
N PHE A 11 16.63 11.62 -1.17
CA PHE A 11 15.77 10.97 -0.20
C PHE A 11 15.76 11.76 1.10
N THR A 12 14.58 11.91 1.67
CA THR A 12 14.40 12.40 3.03
C THR A 12 14.03 11.25 3.96
N ASP A 13 14.17 11.46 5.26
CA ASP A 13 13.61 10.53 6.24
C ASP A 13 12.11 10.34 5.98
N SER A 14 11.63 9.11 6.14
CA SER A 14 10.21 8.80 6.02
C SER A 14 9.38 9.74 6.92
N VAL A 15 8.52 10.54 6.29
CA VAL A 15 7.65 11.48 6.98
C VAL A 15 6.67 10.74 7.90
N ILE A 16 6.19 9.57 7.48
CA ILE A 16 5.31 8.70 8.29
C ILE A 16 6.01 8.32 9.62
N ARG A 17 7.29 7.91 9.55
CA ARG A 17 8.07 7.56 10.77
C ARG A 17 8.37 8.79 11.63
N ARG A 18 8.62 9.94 11.00
CA ARG A 18 8.78 11.22 11.71
C ARG A 18 7.52 11.55 12.51
N MET A 19 6.34 11.45 11.89
CA MET A 19 5.07 11.74 12.55
C MET A 19 4.75 10.75 13.68
N THR A 20 5.14 9.48 13.54
CA THR A 20 5.07 8.50 14.65
C THR A 20 5.93 8.94 15.84
N ARG A 21 7.18 9.39 15.61
CA ARG A 21 8.03 9.89 16.68
C ARG A 21 7.45 11.14 17.36
N ILE A 22 6.84 12.04 16.57
CA ILE A 22 6.18 13.24 17.09
C ILE A 22 4.95 12.86 17.93
N SER A 23 4.11 11.96 17.44
CA SER A 23 2.95 11.46 18.19
C SER A 23 3.36 10.88 19.54
N ASN A 24 4.39 10.02 19.55
CA ASN A 24 4.93 9.44 20.78
C ASN A 24 5.50 10.48 21.73
N LYS A 25 6.20 11.49 21.22
CA LYS A 25 6.77 12.60 22.02
C LYS A 25 5.71 13.36 22.81
N TYR A 26 4.54 13.58 22.22
CA TYR A 26 3.46 14.35 22.83
C TYR A 26 2.36 13.47 23.43
N GLY A 27 2.48 12.15 23.43
CA GLY A 27 1.44 11.23 23.90
C GLY A 27 0.15 11.33 23.09
N ALA A 28 0.26 11.73 21.81
CA ALA A 28 -0.88 11.86 20.91
C ALA A 28 -1.40 10.50 20.45
N VAL A 29 -2.70 10.41 20.20
CA VAL A 29 -3.31 9.25 19.53
C VAL A 29 -2.73 9.15 18.13
N ASN A 30 -1.96 8.10 17.86
CA ASN A 30 -1.21 7.97 16.62
C ASN A 30 -2.07 7.39 15.49
N LEU A 31 -2.57 8.25 14.59
CA LEU A 31 -3.25 7.88 13.35
C LEU A 31 -2.38 8.12 12.11
N SER A 32 -1.05 8.25 12.27
CA SER A 32 -0.11 8.52 11.18
C SER A 32 0.37 7.24 10.48
N GLN A 33 0.87 6.26 11.22
CA GLN A 33 1.44 5.04 10.65
C GLN A 33 0.38 3.94 10.50
N GLY A 34 0.07 3.58 9.26
CA GLY A 34 -1.01 2.66 8.91
C GLY A 34 -0.73 1.19 9.26
N PHE A 35 -0.94 0.83 10.53
CA PHE A 35 -0.99 -0.55 11.00
C PHE A 35 -2.07 -0.72 12.07
N PRO A 36 -2.74 -1.90 12.11
CA PRO A 36 -3.74 -2.21 13.12
C PRO A 36 -3.18 -2.20 14.55
N ASP A 37 -3.99 -1.80 15.53
CA ASP A 37 -3.72 -1.97 16.97
C ASP A 37 -4.56 -3.10 17.59
N PHE A 38 -5.09 -3.98 16.74
CA PHE A 38 -5.79 -5.21 17.11
C PHE A 38 -5.00 -6.43 16.64
N ASP A 39 -5.27 -7.55 17.27
CA ASP A 39 -4.51 -8.78 17.08
C ASP A 39 -4.83 -9.46 15.75
N PRO A 40 -3.89 -10.25 15.20
CA PRO A 40 -4.17 -11.15 14.09
C PRO A 40 -5.11 -12.28 14.50
N PRO A 41 -5.68 -13.05 13.54
CA PRO A 41 -6.53 -14.20 13.85
C PRO A 41 -5.85 -15.19 14.81
N ALA A 42 -6.60 -15.66 15.82
CA ALA A 42 -6.06 -16.56 16.84
C ALA A 42 -5.51 -17.87 16.23
N GLN A 43 -6.21 -18.42 15.22
CA GLN A 43 -5.76 -19.63 14.50
C GLN A 43 -4.38 -19.44 13.84
N LEU A 44 -4.07 -18.24 13.39
CA LEU A 44 -2.77 -17.91 12.80
C LEU A 44 -1.67 -17.88 13.87
N LEU A 45 -1.96 -17.33 15.05
CA LEU A 45 -1.03 -17.31 16.20
C LEU A 45 -0.78 -18.71 16.74
N ASP A 46 -1.82 -19.53 16.82
CA ASP A 46 -1.72 -20.94 17.23
C ASP A 46 -0.88 -21.73 16.24
N SER A 47 -1.08 -21.53 14.94
CA SER A 47 -0.26 -22.14 13.89
C SER A 47 1.22 -21.74 14.01
N LEU A 48 1.51 -20.45 14.22
CA LEU A 48 2.90 -20.00 14.44
C LEU A 48 3.53 -20.68 15.67
N SER A 49 2.78 -20.75 16.78
CA SER A 49 3.26 -21.41 18.00
C SER A 49 3.58 -22.90 17.76
N ALA A 50 2.71 -23.60 17.03
CA ALA A 50 2.92 -24.99 16.67
C ALA A 50 4.15 -25.18 15.79
N ILE A 51 4.29 -24.38 14.72
CA ILE A 51 5.44 -24.42 13.80
C ILE A 51 6.75 -24.10 14.54
N ALA A 52 6.75 -23.05 15.38
CA ALA A 52 7.94 -22.65 16.13
C ALA A 52 8.40 -23.71 17.16
N SER A 53 7.50 -24.56 17.62
CA SER A 53 7.78 -25.63 18.57
C SER A 53 8.02 -27.00 17.92
N ASP A 54 7.80 -27.13 16.61
CA ASP A 54 7.98 -28.41 15.90
C ASP A 54 9.49 -28.72 15.79
N PRO A 55 9.93 -29.90 16.27
CA PRO A 55 11.33 -30.29 16.16
C PRO A 55 11.81 -30.61 14.75
N LYS A 56 10.94 -30.56 13.74
CA LYS A 56 11.33 -30.78 12.35
C LYS A 56 12.31 -29.71 11.89
N PRO A 57 13.55 -30.06 11.51
CA PRO A 57 14.59 -29.08 11.25
C PRO A 57 14.30 -28.16 10.07
N LEU A 58 13.47 -28.58 9.13
CA LEU A 58 13.17 -27.81 7.91
C LEU A 58 12.42 -26.49 8.18
N TYR A 59 11.64 -26.42 9.26
CA TYR A 59 10.92 -25.17 9.59
C TYR A 59 11.81 -24.05 10.10
N HIS A 60 13.03 -24.36 10.51
CA HIS A 60 14.02 -23.37 11.02
C HIS A 60 15.21 -23.20 10.07
N GLN A 61 15.15 -23.77 8.89
CA GLN A 61 16.19 -23.64 7.87
C GLN A 61 15.68 -22.85 6.67
N TYR A 62 16.55 -22.57 5.72
CA TYR A 62 16.16 -21.92 4.48
C TYR A 62 15.07 -22.73 3.78
N SER A 63 13.98 -22.08 3.43
CA SER A 63 13.05 -22.60 2.43
C SER A 63 13.65 -22.44 1.03
N ILE A 64 12.98 -22.97 0.02
CA ILE A 64 13.27 -22.58 -1.38
C ILE A 64 13.16 -21.05 -1.45
N THR A 65 14.12 -20.38 -2.11
CA THR A 65 14.27 -18.93 -2.05
C THR A 65 13.00 -18.19 -2.46
N TRP A 66 12.33 -18.61 -3.53
CA TRP A 66 11.07 -17.99 -3.98
C TRP A 66 9.81 -18.41 -3.22
N GLY A 67 9.98 -19.04 -2.07
CA GLY A 67 8.90 -19.36 -1.12
C GLY A 67 8.66 -20.85 -0.93
N SER A 68 8.20 -21.22 0.28
CA SER A 68 7.85 -22.62 0.58
C SER A 68 6.73 -23.12 -0.33
N GLN A 69 6.76 -24.41 -0.65
CA GLN A 69 5.78 -24.99 -1.55
C GLN A 69 4.36 -24.86 -1.00
N ALA A 70 4.19 -25.13 0.29
CA ALA A 70 2.88 -25.05 0.94
C ALA A 70 2.29 -23.63 0.86
N MET A 71 3.10 -22.59 1.12
CA MET A 71 2.62 -21.22 1.00
C MET A 71 2.28 -20.84 -0.45
N ARG A 72 3.11 -21.23 -1.42
CA ARG A 72 2.84 -20.92 -2.84
C ARG A 72 1.58 -21.61 -3.36
N GLU A 73 1.36 -22.86 -2.97
CA GLU A 73 0.14 -23.62 -3.33
C GLU A 73 -1.11 -22.98 -2.70
N ALA A 74 -1.06 -22.61 -1.42
CA ALA A 74 -2.16 -21.94 -0.75
C ALA A 74 -2.44 -20.54 -1.33
N LEU A 75 -1.39 -19.78 -1.66
CA LEU A 75 -1.51 -18.48 -2.36
C LEU A 75 -2.13 -18.64 -3.74
N ALA A 76 -1.70 -19.65 -4.51
CA ALA A 76 -2.27 -19.92 -5.83
C ALA A 76 -3.76 -20.20 -5.73
N ALA A 77 -4.16 -21.10 -4.83
CA ALA A 77 -5.58 -21.44 -4.63
C ALA A 77 -6.41 -20.22 -4.22
N LYS A 78 -5.91 -19.40 -3.24
CA LYS A 78 -6.58 -18.17 -2.84
C LYS A 78 -6.73 -17.21 -4.02
N GLN A 79 -5.66 -16.96 -4.76
CA GLN A 79 -5.68 -15.97 -5.83
C GLN A 79 -6.44 -16.45 -7.07
N GLU A 80 -6.43 -17.73 -7.38
CA GLU A 80 -7.32 -18.29 -8.41
C GLU A 80 -8.79 -18.00 -8.08
N HIS A 81 -9.18 -18.18 -6.81
CA HIS A 81 -10.54 -17.92 -6.35
C HIS A 81 -10.94 -16.45 -6.54
N PHE A 82 -10.11 -15.50 -6.07
CA PHE A 82 -10.45 -14.07 -6.13
C PHE A 82 -10.22 -13.42 -7.50
N MET A 83 -9.17 -13.82 -8.22
CA MET A 83 -8.89 -13.28 -9.56
C MET A 83 -9.76 -13.93 -10.64
N GLY A 84 -10.28 -15.13 -10.41
CA GLY A 84 -11.03 -15.87 -11.42
C GLY A 84 -10.18 -16.33 -12.62
N MET A 85 -8.87 -16.47 -12.43
CA MET A 85 -7.94 -16.93 -13.46
C MET A 85 -6.91 -17.90 -12.87
N PRO A 86 -6.39 -18.87 -13.67
CA PRO A 86 -5.40 -19.82 -13.19
C PRO A 86 -4.10 -19.17 -12.73
N VAL A 87 -3.56 -19.61 -11.59
CA VAL A 87 -2.27 -19.18 -11.04
C VAL A 87 -1.40 -20.41 -10.73
N ASN A 88 -0.33 -20.62 -11.48
CA ASN A 88 0.58 -21.73 -11.24
C ASN A 88 1.54 -21.40 -10.08
N PRO A 89 1.51 -22.14 -8.95
CA PRO A 89 2.35 -21.86 -7.78
C PRO A 89 3.86 -21.94 -8.07
N ASN A 90 4.28 -22.67 -9.10
CA ASN A 90 5.68 -22.86 -9.43
C ASN A 90 6.22 -21.86 -10.46
N GLU A 91 5.32 -21.31 -11.28
CA GLU A 91 5.69 -20.48 -12.42
C GLU A 91 5.30 -19.01 -12.25
N ASN A 92 4.25 -18.73 -11.46
CA ASN A 92 3.71 -17.37 -11.37
C ASN A 92 4.00 -16.66 -10.04
N ILE A 93 4.41 -17.37 -8.98
CA ILE A 93 4.52 -16.82 -7.63
C ILE A 93 5.97 -16.71 -7.17
N VAL A 94 6.30 -15.57 -6.58
CA VAL A 94 7.49 -15.39 -5.73
C VAL A 94 7.02 -14.81 -4.39
N VAL A 95 7.34 -15.50 -3.29
CA VAL A 95 7.13 -15.01 -1.93
C VAL A 95 8.27 -14.08 -1.56
N THR A 96 7.94 -12.92 -0.99
CA THR A 96 8.88 -11.84 -0.71
C THR A 96 8.81 -11.37 0.75
N CYS A 97 9.81 -10.62 1.21
CA CYS A 97 9.83 -10.00 2.53
C CYS A 97 8.88 -8.77 2.61
N GLY A 98 7.59 -9.02 2.41
CA GLY A 98 6.53 -8.02 2.32
C GLY A 98 6.43 -7.42 0.91
N SER A 99 5.33 -6.64 0.69
CA SER A 99 5.10 -5.97 -0.60
C SER A 99 6.20 -4.96 -0.94
N THR A 100 6.88 -4.39 0.04
CA THR A 100 8.01 -3.46 -0.20
C THR A 100 9.10 -4.12 -1.03
N GLU A 101 9.48 -5.36 -0.70
CA GLU A 101 10.42 -6.11 -1.53
C GLU A 101 9.78 -6.54 -2.87
N ALA A 102 8.51 -6.94 -2.86
CA ALA A 102 7.80 -7.32 -4.09
C ALA A 102 7.85 -6.19 -5.12
N MET A 103 7.54 -4.95 -4.70
CA MET A 103 7.58 -3.76 -5.56
C MET A 103 9.00 -3.47 -6.06
N MET A 104 10.00 -3.51 -5.17
CA MET A 104 11.40 -3.30 -5.54
C MET A 104 11.90 -4.36 -6.51
N ALA A 105 11.60 -5.64 -6.26
CA ALA A 105 12.00 -6.74 -7.13
C ALA A 105 11.31 -6.66 -8.51
N ALA A 106 10.02 -6.28 -8.54
CA ALA A 106 9.29 -6.02 -9.78
C ALA A 106 9.95 -4.87 -10.58
N MET A 107 10.22 -3.74 -9.91
CA MET A 107 10.86 -2.57 -10.52
C MET A 107 12.23 -2.93 -11.13
N MET A 108 13.10 -3.57 -10.35
CA MET A 108 14.43 -3.98 -10.82
C MET A 108 14.37 -5.03 -11.93
N THR A 109 13.29 -5.78 -12.02
CA THR A 109 13.12 -6.81 -13.06
C THR A 109 12.80 -6.20 -14.41
N VAL A 110 12.01 -5.14 -14.47
CA VAL A 110 11.50 -4.59 -15.72
C VAL A 110 12.24 -3.34 -16.20
N THR A 111 12.94 -2.62 -15.30
CA THR A 111 13.63 -1.37 -15.64
C THR A 111 15.14 -1.51 -15.78
N ASN A 112 15.70 -0.72 -16.66
CA ASN A 112 17.14 -0.45 -16.79
C ASN A 112 17.43 1.01 -16.35
N PRO A 113 18.70 1.35 -16.08
CA PRO A 113 19.07 2.74 -15.84
C PRO A 113 18.66 3.67 -16.99
N GLY A 114 17.94 4.75 -16.66
CA GLY A 114 17.41 5.73 -17.63
C GLY A 114 16.01 5.43 -18.17
N ASP A 115 15.45 4.23 -17.90
CA ASP A 115 14.05 3.95 -18.20
C ASP A 115 13.13 4.86 -17.38
N LYS A 116 11.92 5.11 -17.89
CA LYS A 116 10.92 5.95 -17.21
C LYS A 116 9.77 5.10 -16.69
N VAL A 117 9.23 5.52 -15.55
CA VAL A 117 8.10 4.85 -14.91
C VAL A 117 7.03 5.87 -14.55
N VAL A 118 5.81 5.64 -15.02
CA VAL A 118 4.65 6.48 -14.67
C VAL A 118 4.15 6.09 -13.29
N ILE A 119 3.92 7.08 -12.42
CA ILE A 119 3.40 6.93 -11.07
C ILE A 119 2.31 7.96 -10.87
N PHE A 120 1.14 7.55 -10.36
CA PHE A 120 0.12 8.50 -9.96
C PHE A 120 0.55 9.26 -8.69
N SER A 121 0.20 10.54 -8.61
CA SER A 121 0.41 11.40 -7.43
C SER A 121 -0.96 11.87 -6.92
N PRO A 122 -1.35 11.61 -5.66
CA PRO A 122 -0.50 11.12 -4.57
C PRO A 122 -0.18 9.62 -4.66
N PHE A 123 0.93 9.22 -4.01
CA PHE A 123 1.43 7.85 -4.01
C PHE A 123 2.09 7.48 -2.69
N TYR A 124 2.20 6.19 -2.42
CA TYR A 124 2.99 5.69 -1.30
C TYR A 124 4.49 5.94 -1.56
N GLU A 125 5.19 6.49 -0.57
CA GLU A 125 6.56 7.02 -0.69
C GLU A 125 7.56 6.07 -1.36
N ASN A 126 7.36 4.76 -1.27
CA ASN A 126 8.28 3.78 -1.81
C ASN A 126 8.33 3.76 -3.34
N TYR A 127 7.24 4.04 -4.06
CA TYR A 127 7.23 3.85 -5.52
C TYR A 127 8.22 4.75 -6.24
N GLY A 128 8.32 6.02 -5.82
CA GLY A 128 9.34 6.94 -6.33
C GLY A 128 10.75 6.50 -5.93
N ALA A 129 10.92 6.03 -4.68
CA ALA A 129 12.19 5.55 -4.18
C ALA A 129 12.65 4.28 -4.92
N ASP A 130 11.75 3.30 -5.12
CA ASP A 130 12.06 2.05 -5.84
C ASP A 130 12.47 2.33 -7.29
N THR A 131 11.80 3.29 -7.94
CA THR A 131 12.15 3.74 -9.30
C THR A 131 13.57 4.30 -9.34
N ILE A 132 13.90 5.23 -8.44
CA ILE A 132 15.24 5.86 -8.38
C ILE A 132 16.32 4.85 -8.00
N LEU A 133 16.05 3.95 -7.04
CA LEU A 133 17.00 2.92 -6.63
C LEU A 133 17.28 1.92 -7.75
N SER A 134 16.31 1.66 -8.63
CA SER A 134 16.46 0.83 -9.83
C SER A 134 17.20 1.56 -10.98
N GLY A 135 17.50 2.86 -10.79
CA GLY A 135 18.16 3.68 -11.80
C GLY A 135 17.20 4.29 -12.83
N ALA A 136 15.90 4.10 -12.68
CA ALA A 136 14.87 4.65 -13.53
C ALA A 136 14.41 6.05 -13.07
N GLU A 137 13.64 6.74 -13.91
CA GLU A 137 13.13 8.09 -13.67
C GLU A 137 11.62 8.06 -13.48
N PRO A 138 11.07 8.58 -12.36
CA PRO A 138 9.64 8.65 -12.14
C PRO A 138 9.00 9.82 -12.92
N ILE A 139 7.89 9.52 -13.61
CA ILE A 139 7.01 10.49 -14.27
C ILE A 139 5.71 10.52 -13.50
N TYR A 140 5.36 11.66 -12.92
CA TYR A 140 4.19 11.76 -12.06
C TYR A 140 2.97 12.28 -12.83
N VAL A 141 1.80 11.63 -12.60
CA VAL A 141 0.51 12.03 -13.16
C VAL A 141 -0.46 12.31 -12.00
N PRO A 142 -1.04 13.53 -11.93
CA PRO A 142 -1.89 13.91 -10.81
C PRO A 142 -3.20 13.13 -10.73
N LEU A 143 -3.57 12.70 -9.51
CA LEU A 143 -4.94 12.40 -9.09
C LEU A 143 -5.48 13.62 -8.36
N LYS A 144 -6.57 14.20 -8.85
CA LYS A 144 -7.07 15.49 -8.38
C LYS A 144 -8.03 15.34 -7.19
N PRO A 145 -7.72 15.90 -6.01
CA PRO A 145 -8.68 15.99 -4.92
C PRO A 145 -9.95 16.75 -5.33
N PRO A 146 -11.13 16.51 -4.69
CA PRO A 146 -11.37 15.50 -3.65
C PRO A 146 -11.68 14.09 -4.16
N THR A 147 -11.95 13.91 -5.47
CA THR A 147 -12.36 12.62 -6.07
C THR A 147 -11.18 11.73 -6.41
N PHE A 148 -9.98 12.31 -6.53
CA PHE A 148 -8.76 11.63 -6.96
C PHE A 148 -8.89 10.98 -8.35
N ASP A 149 -9.62 11.63 -9.25
CA ASP A 149 -9.66 11.26 -10.65
C ASP A 149 -8.42 11.77 -11.38
N PHE A 150 -8.02 11.04 -12.42
CA PHE A 150 -6.93 11.47 -13.31
C PHE A 150 -7.46 12.03 -14.63
N ASP A 151 -6.68 12.92 -15.21
CA ASP A 151 -6.91 13.42 -16.55
C ASP A 151 -6.40 12.39 -17.58
N ARG A 152 -7.29 11.85 -18.40
CA ARG A 152 -6.97 10.82 -19.40
C ARG A 152 -5.98 11.33 -20.45
N GLU A 153 -6.11 12.59 -20.89
CA GLU A 153 -5.20 13.20 -21.86
C GLU A 153 -3.81 13.39 -21.25
N ALA A 154 -3.73 13.84 -19.99
CA ALA A 154 -2.47 13.98 -19.29
C ALA A 154 -1.77 12.62 -19.10
N LEU A 155 -2.53 11.56 -18.77
CA LEU A 155 -1.96 10.22 -18.66
C LEU A 155 -1.48 9.69 -20.01
N GLU A 156 -2.26 9.84 -21.09
CA GLU A 156 -1.84 9.43 -22.43
C GLU A 156 -0.62 10.25 -22.90
N ALA A 157 -0.56 11.55 -22.60
CA ALA A 157 0.61 12.39 -22.89
C ALA A 157 1.87 11.90 -22.15
N ALA A 158 1.72 11.48 -20.88
CA ALA A 158 2.82 10.91 -20.12
C ALA A 158 3.41 9.67 -20.79
N PHE A 159 2.57 8.82 -21.39
CA PHE A 159 3.03 7.65 -22.15
C PHE A 159 3.66 8.06 -23.49
N ARG A 160 2.97 8.89 -24.27
CA ARG A 160 3.40 9.30 -25.60
C ARG A 160 4.75 10.04 -25.60
N ASP A 161 4.91 10.96 -24.64
CA ASP A 161 6.03 11.91 -24.64
C ASP A 161 7.26 11.35 -23.89
N ASN A 162 7.08 10.28 -23.10
CA ASN A 162 8.15 9.72 -22.28
C ASN A 162 8.50 8.27 -22.61
N ASP A 163 7.69 7.55 -23.37
CA ASP A 163 7.90 6.13 -23.69
C ASP A 163 8.23 5.29 -22.43
N PRO A 164 7.33 5.27 -21.43
CA PRO A 164 7.63 4.68 -20.13
C PRO A 164 7.73 3.16 -20.21
N LYS A 165 8.68 2.60 -19.47
CA LYS A 165 8.87 1.15 -19.35
C LYS A 165 7.76 0.49 -18.56
N ALA A 166 7.23 1.21 -17.56
CA ALA A 166 6.16 0.71 -16.69
C ALA A 166 5.28 1.83 -16.15
N ILE A 167 4.10 1.45 -15.69
CA ILE A 167 3.25 2.24 -14.80
C ILE A 167 3.08 1.51 -13.48
N VAL A 168 3.04 2.26 -12.37
CA VAL A 168 2.73 1.76 -11.03
C VAL A 168 1.31 2.15 -10.65
N LEU A 169 0.52 1.17 -10.20
CA LEU A 169 -0.84 1.35 -9.69
C LEU A 169 -0.94 0.85 -8.25
N CYS A 170 -1.49 1.66 -7.36
CA CYS A 170 -1.92 1.22 -6.03
C CYS A 170 -3.45 1.14 -6.00
N ASN A 171 -3.98 -0.05 -5.90
CA ASN A 171 -5.44 -0.28 -5.96
C ASN A 171 -5.88 -1.33 -4.93
N PRO A 172 -6.65 -0.94 -3.91
CA PRO A 172 -7.00 0.42 -3.45
C PRO A 172 -5.82 1.30 -3.06
N SER A 173 -5.96 2.61 -3.24
CA SER A 173 -4.85 3.56 -3.13
C SER A 173 -4.51 3.95 -1.68
N ASN A 174 -3.24 3.94 -1.37
CA ASN A 174 -2.63 4.68 -0.27
C ASN A 174 -1.94 5.92 -0.90
N PRO A 175 -2.33 7.18 -0.56
CA PRO A 175 -2.95 7.62 0.69
C PRO A 175 -4.46 7.91 0.62
N CYS A 176 -5.09 7.94 -0.55
CA CYS A 176 -6.39 8.59 -0.71
C CYS A 176 -7.60 7.66 -0.63
N GLY A 177 -7.39 6.34 -0.57
CA GLY A 177 -8.49 5.37 -0.54
C GLY A 177 -9.27 5.25 -1.84
N LYS A 178 -8.77 5.78 -2.98
CA LYS A 178 -9.40 5.59 -4.29
C LYS A 178 -9.37 4.10 -4.69
N VAL A 179 -10.46 3.64 -5.26
CA VAL A 179 -10.55 2.37 -5.99
C VAL A 179 -10.74 2.68 -7.47
N PHE A 180 -9.81 2.23 -8.29
CA PHE A 180 -9.92 2.43 -9.74
C PHE A 180 -11.05 1.58 -10.31
N THR A 181 -11.92 2.21 -11.09
CA THR A 181 -13.02 1.53 -11.77
C THR A 181 -12.50 0.63 -12.89
N ARG A 182 -13.31 -0.36 -13.29
CA ARG A 182 -13.00 -1.21 -14.45
C ARG A 182 -12.76 -0.38 -15.72
N GLU A 183 -13.50 0.71 -15.91
CA GLU A 183 -13.33 1.61 -17.06
C GLU A 183 -11.98 2.34 -17.02
N GLU A 184 -11.58 2.87 -15.85
CA GLU A 184 -10.27 3.52 -15.66
C GLU A 184 -9.13 2.53 -15.88
N LEU A 185 -9.23 1.32 -15.32
CA LEU A 185 -8.23 0.27 -15.49
C LEU A 185 -8.15 -0.23 -16.94
N THR A 186 -9.30 -0.30 -17.66
CA THR A 186 -9.30 -0.64 -19.09
C THR A 186 -8.58 0.42 -19.91
N PHE A 187 -8.80 1.71 -19.62
CA PHE A 187 -8.09 2.80 -20.28
C PHE A 187 -6.56 2.70 -20.05
N ILE A 188 -6.14 2.44 -18.80
CA ILE A 188 -4.72 2.24 -18.46
C ILE A 188 -4.16 1.01 -19.18
N ALA A 189 -4.92 -0.09 -19.23
CA ALA A 189 -4.54 -1.31 -19.93
C ALA A 189 -4.33 -1.07 -21.44
N ASP A 190 -5.19 -0.25 -22.05
CA ASP A 190 -5.06 0.11 -23.47
C ASP A 190 -3.80 0.94 -23.72
N LEU A 191 -3.44 1.85 -22.82
CA LEU A 191 -2.17 2.57 -22.89
C LEU A 191 -0.97 1.62 -22.73
N CYS A 192 -0.99 0.70 -21.76
CA CYS A 192 0.07 -0.29 -21.59
C CYS A 192 0.27 -1.16 -22.83
N LYS A 193 -0.83 -1.56 -23.50
CA LYS A 193 -0.76 -2.32 -24.75
C LYS A 193 -0.26 -1.47 -25.93
N LYS A 194 -0.74 -0.23 -26.03
CA LYS A 194 -0.41 0.69 -27.11
C LYS A 194 1.08 1.09 -27.11
N TYR A 195 1.64 1.30 -25.92
CA TYR A 195 3.01 1.77 -25.74
C TYR A 195 3.98 0.68 -25.24
N ASP A 196 3.55 -0.59 -25.25
CA ASP A 196 4.31 -1.77 -24.82
C ASP A 196 4.94 -1.64 -23.44
N ALA A 197 4.18 -1.06 -22.50
CA ALA A 197 4.61 -0.86 -21.12
C ALA A 197 4.14 -1.99 -20.20
N TYR A 198 4.91 -2.25 -19.13
CA TYR A 198 4.51 -3.11 -18.02
C TYR A 198 3.56 -2.37 -17.06
N CYS A 199 2.75 -3.15 -16.34
CA CYS A 199 1.96 -2.63 -15.22
C CYS A 199 2.41 -3.32 -13.93
N ILE A 200 2.89 -2.55 -12.95
CA ILE A 200 3.21 -3.04 -11.61
C ILE A 200 2.09 -2.57 -10.69
N THR A 201 1.36 -3.51 -10.08
CA THR A 201 0.26 -3.17 -9.17
C THR A 201 0.67 -3.44 -7.72
N ASP A 202 0.26 -2.55 -6.81
CA ASP A 202 0.26 -2.80 -5.36
C ASP A 202 -1.18 -3.05 -4.93
N GLU A 203 -1.49 -4.29 -4.59
CA GLU A 203 -2.84 -4.78 -4.31
C GLU A 203 -3.01 -5.19 -2.83
N VAL A 204 -2.20 -4.64 -1.92
CA VAL A 204 -2.20 -5.02 -0.49
C VAL A 204 -3.53 -4.77 0.22
N TYR A 205 -4.42 -3.97 -0.35
CA TYR A 205 -5.76 -3.67 0.18
C TYR A 205 -6.89 -4.36 -0.61
N GLU A 206 -6.60 -5.38 -1.42
CA GLU A 206 -7.53 -6.06 -2.31
C GLU A 206 -8.85 -6.51 -1.65
N HIS A 207 -8.83 -6.83 -0.34
CA HIS A 207 -9.99 -7.25 0.46
C HIS A 207 -10.62 -6.12 1.30
N ILE A 208 -10.17 -4.88 1.15
CA ILE A 208 -10.69 -3.72 1.88
C ILE A 208 -11.21 -2.72 0.84
N VAL A 209 -12.36 -3.06 0.25
CA VAL A 209 -13.02 -2.28 -0.80
C VAL A 209 -14.48 -2.12 -0.43
N TYR A 210 -14.91 -0.89 -0.22
CA TYR A 210 -16.24 -0.57 0.31
C TYR A 210 -17.29 -0.47 -0.79
N ALA A 211 -18.47 -1.06 -0.54
CA ALA A 211 -19.59 -0.93 -1.47
C ALA A 211 -19.91 0.54 -1.77
N PRO A 212 -20.30 0.90 -3.02
CA PRO A 212 -20.58 0.02 -4.15
C PRO A 212 -19.37 -0.33 -5.04
N HIS A 213 -18.15 -0.02 -4.59
CA HIS A 213 -16.93 -0.27 -5.34
C HIS A 213 -16.53 -1.75 -5.29
N GLU A 214 -15.81 -2.20 -6.31
CA GLU A 214 -15.29 -3.56 -6.44
C GLU A 214 -13.80 -3.52 -6.80
N HIS A 215 -13.02 -4.46 -6.25
CA HIS A 215 -11.63 -4.63 -6.67
C HIS A 215 -11.57 -5.29 -8.04
N VAL A 216 -10.84 -4.67 -8.95
CA VAL A 216 -10.55 -5.25 -10.27
C VAL A 216 -9.05 -5.48 -10.39
N TYR A 217 -8.65 -6.72 -10.55
CA TYR A 217 -7.25 -7.07 -10.78
C TYR A 217 -6.84 -6.70 -12.21
N MET A 218 -5.80 -5.88 -12.34
CA MET A 218 -5.28 -5.48 -13.66
C MET A 218 -4.89 -6.69 -14.52
N ALA A 219 -4.31 -7.71 -13.91
CA ALA A 219 -3.88 -8.94 -14.59
C ALA A 219 -5.02 -9.71 -15.27
N THR A 220 -6.27 -9.52 -14.82
CA THR A 220 -7.45 -10.21 -15.39
C THR A 220 -8.04 -9.49 -16.60
N LEU A 221 -7.61 -8.28 -16.89
CA LEU A 221 -8.07 -7.56 -18.07
C LEU A 221 -7.47 -8.17 -19.36
N PRO A 222 -8.20 -8.16 -20.49
CA PRO A 222 -7.74 -8.77 -21.73
C PRO A 222 -6.36 -8.27 -22.18
N GLY A 223 -5.40 -9.22 -22.32
CA GLY A 223 -4.03 -8.95 -22.76
C GLY A 223 -3.16 -8.28 -21.71
N MET A 224 -3.55 -8.34 -20.43
CA MET A 224 -2.78 -7.69 -19.36
C MET A 224 -1.96 -8.66 -18.51
N PHE A 225 -2.33 -9.94 -18.43
CA PHE A 225 -1.52 -10.89 -17.65
C PHE A 225 -0.06 -10.94 -18.12
N GLU A 226 0.16 -10.92 -19.43
CA GLU A 226 1.48 -11.03 -20.04
C GLU A 226 2.43 -9.86 -19.71
N ARG A 227 1.89 -8.77 -19.18
CA ARG A 227 2.62 -7.53 -18.88
C ARG A 227 2.36 -6.97 -17.49
N THR A 228 1.61 -7.69 -16.64
CA THR A 228 1.30 -7.25 -15.26
C THR A 228 2.14 -8.02 -14.25
N ILE A 229 2.66 -7.29 -13.26
CA ILE A 229 3.23 -7.85 -12.05
C ILE A 229 2.34 -7.40 -10.89
N SER A 230 1.50 -8.30 -10.41
CA SER A 230 0.67 -8.05 -9.22
C SER A 230 1.52 -8.25 -7.97
N CYS A 231 1.75 -7.18 -7.22
CA CYS A 231 2.44 -7.20 -5.94
C CYS A 231 1.42 -7.08 -4.82
N SER A 232 1.52 -7.93 -3.80
CA SER A 232 0.64 -7.86 -2.65
C SER A 232 1.34 -8.35 -1.38
N SER A 233 0.64 -8.31 -0.26
CA SER A 233 1.13 -8.85 1.00
C SER A 233 0.00 -9.39 1.87
N LEU A 234 0.37 -10.22 2.84
CA LEU A 234 -0.53 -10.75 3.84
C LEU A 234 -0.72 -9.80 5.03
N SER A 235 0.05 -8.70 5.03
CA SER A 235 0.17 -7.75 6.14
C SER A 235 -1.14 -7.09 6.53
N LYS A 236 -1.99 -6.76 5.55
CA LYS A 236 -3.20 -5.96 5.76
C LYS A 236 -4.41 -6.82 6.02
N THR A 237 -4.60 -7.84 5.22
CA THR A 237 -5.70 -8.80 5.31
C THR A 237 -5.68 -9.56 6.65
N TYR A 238 -4.50 -9.95 7.13
CA TYR A 238 -4.36 -10.76 8.34
C TYR A 238 -3.78 -10.01 9.54
N SER A 239 -3.65 -8.68 9.46
CA SER A 239 -3.13 -7.83 10.56
C SER A 239 -1.71 -8.21 11.03
N ILE A 240 -0.85 -8.67 10.13
CA ILE A 240 0.52 -9.17 10.41
C ILE A 240 1.62 -8.32 9.76
N THR A 241 1.51 -7.00 9.84
CA THR A 241 2.46 -6.08 9.19
C THR A 241 3.93 -6.35 9.59
N GLY A 242 4.16 -6.85 10.80
CA GLY A 242 5.48 -7.18 11.33
C GLY A 242 6.06 -8.50 10.83
N TRP A 243 5.25 -9.38 10.22
CA TRP A 243 5.72 -10.69 9.74
C TRP A 243 6.53 -10.58 8.44
N ARG A 244 6.35 -9.50 7.72
CA ARG A 244 7.04 -9.25 6.45
C ARG A 244 6.86 -10.37 5.43
N LEU A 245 5.61 -10.75 5.15
CA LEU A 245 5.24 -11.69 4.10
C LEU A 245 4.47 -10.96 3.00
N GLY A 246 5.01 -11.03 1.79
CA GLY A 246 4.41 -10.52 0.57
C GLY A 246 4.65 -11.49 -0.58
N TYR A 247 4.19 -11.12 -1.75
CA TYR A 247 4.36 -11.95 -2.94
C TYR A 247 4.18 -11.13 -4.22
N THR A 248 4.67 -11.70 -5.32
CA THR A 248 4.34 -11.27 -6.68
C THR A 248 3.60 -12.35 -7.42
N ILE A 249 2.69 -11.96 -8.32
CA ILE A 249 2.08 -12.85 -9.33
C ILE A 249 2.37 -12.25 -10.70
N ALA A 250 3.00 -13.01 -11.58
CA ALA A 250 3.37 -12.56 -12.91
C ALA A 250 3.49 -13.76 -13.87
N PRO A 251 3.55 -13.54 -15.21
CA PRO A 251 3.88 -14.60 -16.16
C PRO A 251 5.23 -15.24 -15.86
N SER A 252 5.40 -16.51 -16.22
CA SER A 252 6.59 -17.30 -15.88
C SER A 252 7.90 -16.64 -16.32
N GLN A 253 7.94 -16.03 -17.48
CA GLN A 253 9.13 -15.33 -18.01
C GLN A 253 9.57 -14.13 -17.13
N ILE A 254 8.61 -13.42 -16.51
CA ILE A 254 8.87 -12.32 -15.59
C ILE A 254 9.23 -12.89 -14.22
N THR A 255 8.46 -13.86 -13.74
CA THR A 255 8.67 -14.55 -12.46
C THR A 255 10.08 -15.12 -12.36
N GLU A 256 10.61 -15.76 -13.43
CA GLU A 256 11.98 -16.26 -13.45
C GLU A 256 13.06 -15.18 -13.31
N ARG A 257 12.74 -13.94 -13.67
CA ARG A 257 13.63 -12.80 -13.44
C ARG A 257 13.48 -12.26 -12.03
N ILE A 258 12.25 -12.16 -11.52
CA ILE A 258 11.96 -11.74 -10.13
C ILE A 258 12.65 -12.70 -9.15
N LYS A 259 12.60 -14.02 -9.36
CA LYS A 259 13.31 -15.01 -8.53
C LYS A 259 14.79 -14.68 -8.37
N LYS A 260 15.47 -14.26 -9.45
CA LYS A 260 16.90 -13.89 -9.41
C LYS A 260 17.15 -12.60 -8.63
N VAL A 261 16.31 -11.59 -8.80
CA VAL A 261 16.43 -10.33 -8.05
C VAL A 261 16.19 -10.59 -6.56
N HIS A 262 15.11 -11.29 -6.22
CA HIS A 262 14.74 -11.66 -4.87
C HIS A 262 15.85 -12.46 -4.16
N ASP A 263 16.43 -13.46 -4.84
CA ASP A 263 17.51 -14.30 -4.29
C ASP A 263 18.72 -13.46 -3.83
N PHE A 264 19.11 -12.45 -4.60
CA PHE A 264 20.22 -11.57 -4.25
C PHE A 264 19.85 -10.42 -3.31
N LEU A 265 18.56 -10.07 -3.19
CA LEU A 265 18.12 -9.04 -2.23
C LEU A 265 18.03 -9.59 -0.81
N THR A 266 17.37 -10.75 -0.64
CA THR A 266 16.98 -11.23 0.70
C THR A 266 17.22 -12.72 0.92
N VAL A 267 17.55 -13.51 -0.11
CA VAL A 267 17.64 -14.98 -0.10
C VAL A 267 16.26 -15.64 0.06
N GLY A 268 15.38 -15.11 0.89
CA GLY A 268 14.03 -15.63 1.12
C GLY A 268 13.35 -15.03 2.34
N ALA A 269 12.04 -15.12 2.38
CA ALA A 269 11.26 -14.76 3.54
C ALA A 269 11.41 -15.79 4.66
N ALA A 270 11.08 -15.40 5.91
CA ALA A 270 11.24 -16.27 7.09
C ALA A 270 10.42 -17.56 6.98
N ALA A 271 11.11 -18.71 6.92
CA ALA A 271 10.50 -20.02 6.69
C ALA A 271 9.38 -20.37 7.71
N PRO A 272 9.55 -20.19 9.04
CA PRO A 272 8.49 -20.51 9.99
C PRO A 272 7.21 -19.70 9.77
N LEU A 273 7.34 -18.44 9.35
CA LEU A 273 6.20 -17.57 9.08
C LEU A 273 5.46 -17.98 7.80
N GLN A 274 6.20 -18.44 6.79
CA GLN A 274 5.61 -18.97 5.56
C GLN A 274 4.76 -20.20 5.83
N GLU A 275 5.24 -21.12 6.66
CA GLU A 275 4.49 -22.32 7.02
C GLU A 275 3.25 -21.98 7.89
N ALA A 276 3.41 -21.09 8.87
CA ALA A 276 2.32 -20.71 9.75
C ALA A 276 1.16 -20.03 8.99
N VAL A 277 1.48 -19.19 8.00
CA VAL A 277 0.47 -18.40 7.29
C VAL A 277 -0.40 -19.23 6.34
N VAL A 278 0.01 -20.47 6.01
CA VAL A 278 -0.82 -21.40 5.22
C VAL A 278 -2.21 -21.60 5.85
N THR A 279 -2.28 -21.60 7.18
CA THR A 279 -3.57 -21.67 7.90
C THR A 279 -4.50 -20.52 7.50
N ALA A 280 -4.00 -19.29 7.49
CA ALA A 280 -4.79 -18.11 7.15
C ALA A 280 -5.13 -18.04 5.65
N LEU A 281 -4.23 -18.49 4.79
CA LEU A 281 -4.49 -18.55 3.34
C LEU A 281 -5.60 -19.54 2.97
N ASN A 282 -5.91 -20.49 3.83
CA ASN A 282 -6.99 -21.47 3.68
C ASN A 282 -8.29 -21.05 4.40
N PHE A 283 -8.40 -19.85 4.90
CA PHE A 283 -9.67 -19.33 5.42
C PHE A 283 -10.70 -19.26 4.28
N ASP A 284 -11.96 -19.53 4.61
CA ASP A 284 -13.06 -19.39 3.66
C ASP A 284 -13.50 -17.92 3.47
N ASP A 285 -14.44 -17.70 2.59
CA ASP A 285 -14.92 -16.37 2.22
C ASP A 285 -15.45 -15.58 3.41
N SER A 286 -16.00 -16.24 4.43
CA SER A 286 -16.54 -15.57 5.62
C SER A 286 -15.48 -14.75 6.37
N TYR A 287 -14.21 -15.16 6.33
CA TYR A 287 -13.14 -14.38 6.92
C TYR A 287 -12.93 -13.04 6.20
N TYR A 288 -12.99 -13.05 4.88
CA TYR A 288 -12.80 -11.82 4.08
C TYR A 288 -14.00 -10.89 4.20
N ASP A 289 -15.21 -11.46 4.32
CA ASP A 289 -16.42 -10.69 4.65
C ASP A 289 -16.32 -10.04 6.03
N GLU A 290 -15.88 -10.78 7.05
CA GLU A 290 -15.63 -10.23 8.40
C GLU A 290 -14.57 -9.12 8.40
N VAL A 291 -13.50 -9.25 7.63
CA VAL A 291 -12.47 -8.20 7.47
C VAL A 291 -13.08 -6.96 6.83
N LEU A 292 -13.87 -7.13 5.78
CA LEU A 292 -14.54 -6.01 5.11
C LEU A 292 -15.55 -5.31 6.01
N ASP A 293 -16.36 -6.07 6.74
CA ASP A 293 -17.34 -5.54 7.70
C ASP A 293 -16.63 -4.76 8.82
N LEU A 294 -15.54 -5.31 9.38
CA LEU A 294 -14.73 -4.66 10.39
C LEU A 294 -14.23 -3.28 9.90
N TYR A 295 -13.63 -3.23 8.72
CA TYR A 295 -13.08 -1.98 8.19
C TYR A 295 -14.16 -1.01 7.72
N THR A 296 -15.31 -1.51 7.25
CA THR A 296 -16.49 -0.69 6.93
C THR A 296 -16.99 0.02 8.18
N ALA A 297 -17.17 -0.71 9.27
CA ALA A 297 -17.59 -0.13 10.55
C ALA A 297 -16.60 0.94 11.06
N LYS A 298 -15.30 0.69 10.95
CA LYS A 298 -14.26 1.65 11.36
C LYS A 298 -14.22 2.89 10.49
N ARG A 299 -14.35 2.73 9.17
CA ARG A 299 -14.48 3.85 8.22
C ARG A 299 -15.68 4.72 8.60
N ASP A 300 -16.84 4.09 8.77
CA ASP A 300 -18.08 4.79 9.06
C ASP A 300 -18.01 5.52 10.40
N LEU A 301 -17.50 4.86 11.45
CA LEU A 301 -17.27 5.47 12.75
C LEU A 301 -16.39 6.74 12.63
N PHE A 302 -15.26 6.62 11.94
CA PHE A 302 -14.30 7.71 11.87
C PHE A 302 -14.78 8.85 10.95
N CYS A 303 -15.29 8.55 9.76
CA CYS A 303 -15.80 9.56 8.82
C CYS A 303 -17.03 10.28 9.39
N GLN A 304 -18.01 9.56 9.94
CA GLN A 304 -19.17 10.20 10.61
C GLN A 304 -18.73 11.05 11.81
N GLY A 305 -17.69 10.61 12.52
CA GLY A 305 -17.10 11.40 13.58
C GLY A 305 -16.50 12.73 13.07
N LEU A 306 -15.77 12.71 11.95
CA LEU A 306 -15.24 13.91 11.30
C LEU A 306 -16.37 14.83 10.82
N ASP A 307 -17.41 14.25 10.17
CA ASP A 307 -18.61 14.99 9.75
C ASP A 307 -19.30 15.70 10.92
N SER A 308 -19.46 15.01 12.06
CA SER A 308 -20.11 15.55 13.26
C SER A 308 -19.37 16.77 13.85
N ILE A 309 -18.06 16.89 13.58
CA ILE A 309 -17.21 17.99 13.99
C ILE A 309 -17.15 19.06 12.89
N GLY A 310 -17.65 18.76 11.68
CA GLY A 310 -17.62 19.63 10.51
C GLY A 310 -16.24 19.74 9.88
N LEU A 311 -15.45 18.66 9.88
CA LEU A 311 -14.13 18.59 9.25
C LEU A 311 -14.27 17.98 7.85
N GLU A 312 -13.92 18.75 6.83
CA GLU A 312 -13.99 18.28 5.45
C GLU A 312 -12.97 17.18 5.16
N HIS A 313 -13.43 16.12 4.49
CA HIS A 313 -12.58 14.99 4.14
C HIS A 313 -13.13 14.25 2.91
N ASN A 314 -12.30 13.43 2.25
CA ASN A 314 -12.79 12.52 1.22
C ASN A 314 -13.46 11.30 1.87
N VAL A 315 -14.35 10.65 1.13
CA VAL A 315 -14.92 9.36 1.53
C VAL A 315 -14.08 8.25 0.90
N PRO A 316 -13.33 7.44 1.69
CA PRO A 316 -12.52 6.35 1.15
C PRO A 316 -13.39 5.28 0.48
N GLN A 317 -13.00 4.88 -0.71
CA GLN A 317 -13.62 3.80 -1.49
C GLN A 317 -13.02 2.44 -1.15
N GLY A 318 -11.78 2.43 -0.63
CA GLY A 318 -11.05 1.25 -0.19
C GLY A 318 -9.86 1.62 0.69
N ALA A 319 -9.06 0.63 1.06
CA ALA A 319 -7.99 0.75 2.06
C ALA A 319 -8.53 1.24 3.42
N TYR A 320 -7.69 1.82 4.25
CA TYR A 320 -8.11 2.33 5.56
C TYR A 320 -7.55 3.74 5.86
N TYR A 321 -7.53 4.59 4.82
CA TYR A 321 -7.03 5.95 4.90
C TYR A 321 -8.12 6.95 4.53
N VAL A 322 -8.05 8.13 5.16
CA VAL A 322 -8.87 9.28 4.84
C VAL A 322 -7.99 10.52 4.77
N MET A 323 -8.26 11.38 3.78
CA MET A 323 -7.60 12.68 3.61
C MET A 323 -8.53 13.77 4.14
N MET A 324 -8.07 14.50 5.15
CA MET A 324 -8.81 15.63 5.73
C MET A 324 -8.28 16.95 5.16
N ASP A 325 -9.18 17.86 4.78
CA ASP A 325 -8.85 19.20 4.33
C ASP A 325 -8.60 20.13 5.53
N ILE A 326 -7.50 20.86 5.49
CA ILE A 326 -7.10 21.80 6.53
C ILE A 326 -7.08 23.25 6.03
N SER A 327 -7.66 23.54 4.86
CA SER A 327 -7.67 24.87 4.25
C SER A 327 -8.25 25.94 5.17
N GLU A 328 -9.27 25.59 5.98
CA GLU A 328 -9.90 26.50 6.93
C GLU A 328 -8.92 27.08 7.99
N PHE A 329 -7.81 26.37 8.25
CA PHE A 329 -6.84 26.80 9.26
C PHE A 329 -5.73 27.72 8.72
N GLY A 330 -5.64 27.93 7.41
CA GLY A 330 -4.73 28.90 6.78
C GLY A 330 -3.25 28.62 7.03
N TYR A 331 -2.84 27.36 7.12
CA TYR A 331 -1.43 26.98 7.23
C TYR A 331 -0.78 26.91 5.85
N ASP A 332 0.41 27.50 5.71
CA ASP A 332 1.25 27.35 4.51
C ASP A 332 1.92 25.96 4.43
N SER A 333 2.02 25.26 5.57
CA SER A 333 2.66 23.96 5.71
C SER A 333 1.76 22.98 6.46
N ASP A 334 1.33 21.93 5.78
CA ASP A 334 0.60 20.83 6.38
C ASP A 334 1.45 20.01 7.38
N LEU A 335 2.78 20.01 7.23
CA LEU A 335 3.70 19.45 8.21
C LEU A 335 3.64 20.23 9.54
N GLU A 336 3.67 21.54 9.49
CA GLU A 336 3.53 22.38 10.69
C GLU A 336 2.16 22.18 11.35
N PHE A 337 1.11 22.09 10.54
CA PHE A 337 -0.22 21.75 11.05
C PHE A 337 -0.23 20.39 11.75
N CYS A 338 0.36 19.35 11.17
CA CYS A 338 0.45 18.02 11.79
C CYS A 338 1.25 18.02 13.11
N GLU A 339 2.31 18.82 13.21
CA GLU A 339 3.07 19.00 14.46
C GLU A 339 2.23 19.69 15.55
N ASP A 340 1.49 20.74 15.16
CA ASP A 340 0.56 21.44 16.05
C ASP A 340 -0.63 20.56 16.46
N LEU A 341 -1.16 19.77 15.54
CA LEU A 341 -2.23 18.79 15.80
C LEU A 341 -1.79 17.76 16.85
N ALA A 342 -0.60 17.22 16.71
CA ALA A 342 -0.07 16.25 17.67
C ALA A 342 0.22 16.89 19.04
N SER A 343 0.83 18.08 19.07
CA SER A 343 1.29 18.71 20.31
C SER A 343 0.18 19.44 21.08
N LYS A 344 -0.79 20.06 20.39
CA LYS A 344 -1.83 20.91 20.99
C LYS A 344 -3.15 20.15 21.14
N VAL A 345 -3.51 19.33 20.14
CA VAL A 345 -4.80 18.60 20.09
C VAL A 345 -4.67 17.17 20.58
N GLY A 346 -3.50 16.56 20.37
CA GLY A 346 -3.23 15.19 20.82
C GLY A 346 -3.63 14.12 19.79
N VAL A 347 -3.59 14.44 18.48
CA VAL A 347 -3.85 13.49 17.39
C VAL A 347 -2.72 13.56 16.37
N GLY A 348 -2.16 12.43 16.03
CA GLY A 348 -1.10 12.30 15.03
C GLY A 348 -1.64 12.00 13.62
N ALA A 349 -1.19 12.77 12.64
CA ALA A 349 -1.52 12.63 11.22
C ALA A 349 -0.25 12.61 10.37
N VAL A 350 -0.39 12.37 9.07
CA VAL A 350 0.71 12.52 8.09
C VAL A 350 0.38 13.71 7.17
N PRO A 351 1.31 14.66 6.96
CA PRO A 351 1.11 15.73 6.00
C PRO A 351 0.92 15.17 4.59
N GLY A 352 -0.12 15.65 3.89
CA GLY A 352 -0.47 15.21 2.54
C GLY A 352 0.64 15.51 1.54
N SER A 353 1.31 16.67 1.68
CA SER A 353 2.42 17.08 0.81
C SER A 353 3.52 16.01 0.69
N SER A 354 3.65 15.10 1.66
CA SER A 354 4.60 13.99 1.57
C SER A 354 4.25 12.94 0.51
N PHE A 355 3.00 12.91 0.08
CA PHE A 355 2.48 11.97 -0.92
C PHE A 355 2.33 12.58 -2.31
N PHE A 356 2.25 13.92 -2.39
CA PHE A 356 2.08 14.64 -3.65
C PHE A 356 3.43 15.13 -4.21
N ARG A 357 3.48 15.28 -5.53
CA ARG A 357 4.55 16.03 -6.21
C ARG A 357 4.08 17.43 -6.63
N GLU A 358 2.78 17.60 -6.74
CA GLU A 358 2.13 18.90 -6.90
C GLU A 358 2.14 19.66 -5.57
N PRO A 359 2.01 21.01 -5.57
CA PRO A 359 2.00 21.82 -4.36
C PRO A 359 0.65 21.69 -3.62
N VAL A 360 0.33 20.48 -3.16
CA VAL A 360 -0.84 20.17 -2.33
C VAL A 360 -0.38 20.11 -0.87
N ASN A 361 -0.64 21.20 -0.12
CA ASN A 361 -0.23 21.37 1.28
C ASN A 361 -1.41 21.67 2.21
N HIS A 362 -2.64 21.43 1.74
CA HIS A 362 -3.88 21.64 2.48
C HIS A 362 -4.60 20.35 2.87
N LEU A 363 -3.96 19.21 2.69
CA LEU A 363 -4.50 17.89 3.06
C LEU A 363 -3.60 17.23 4.09
N ILE A 364 -4.21 16.50 5.02
CA ILE A 364 -3.50 15.58 5.92
C ILE A 364 -4.14 14.20 5.84
N ARG A 365 -3.37 13.15 6.09
CA ARG A 365 -3.86 11.77 6.07
C ARG A 365 -3.98 11.21 7.48
N PHE A 366 -5.15 10.65 7.79
CA PHE A 366 -5.34 9.71 8.89
C PHE A 366 -5.48 8.28 8.38
N HIS A 367 -5.25 7.31 9.26
CA HIS A 367 -5.73 5.93 9.06
C HIS A 367 -6.66 5.51 10.19
N PHE A 368 -7.62 4.66 9.86
CA PHE A 368 -8.64 4.20 10.81
C PHE A 368 -8.55 2.70 11.14
N ALA A 369 -7.43 2.04 10.81
CA ALA A 369 -7.16 0.67 11.22
C ALA A 369 -6.81 0.61 12.72
N LYS A 370 -7.76 0.97 13.58
CA LYS A 370 -7.61 1.07 15.03
C LYS A 370 -8.81 0.49 15.76
N ARG A 371 -8.63 0.14 17.03
CA ARG A 371 -9.76 -0.20 17.90
C ARG A 371 -10.70 0.99 18.04
N ASP A 372 -11.98 0.71 18.30
CA ASP A 372 -12.99 1.77 18.41
C ASP A 372 -12.67 2.75 19.54
N GLU A 373 -12.08 2.28 20.63
CA GLU A 373 -11.64 3.13 21.76
C GLU A 373 -10.57 4.13 21.29
N THR A 374 -9.63 3.69 20.44
CA THR A 374 -8.57 4.55 19.88
C THR A 374 -9.16 5.60 18.94
N LEU A 375 -10.09 5.20 18.06
CA LEU A 375 -10.76 6.12 17.13
C LEU A 375 -11.63 7.14 17.88
N ASN A 376 -12.41 6.68 18.87
CA ASN A 376 -13.23 7.56 19.70
C ASN A 376 -12.39 8.55 20.50
N ALA A 377 -11.25 8.14 21.04
CA ALA A 377 -10.31 9.04 21.73
C ALA A 377 -9.74 10.11 20.78
N ALA A 378 -9.40 9.74 19.54
CA ALA A 378 -8.97 10.69 18.54
C ALA A 378 -10.07 11.69 18.17
N LEU A 379 -11.28 11.22 17.92
CA LEU A 379 -12.45 12.07 17.62
C LEU A 379 -12.78 13.02 18.76
N GLU A 380 -12.73 12.55 20.02
CA GLU A 380 -12.94 13.42 21.18
C GLU A 380 -11.90 14.53 21.26
N ASN A 381 -10.63 14.21 21.02
CA ASN A 381 -9.57 15.20 20.96
C ASN A 381 -9.80 16.22 19.79
N LEU A 382 -10.23 15.74 18.62
CA LEU A 382 -10.49 16.58 17.45
C LEU A 382 -11.63 17.60 17.67
N LYS A 383 -12.59 17.34 18.57
CA LYS A 383 -13.61 18.33 18.93
C LYS A 383 -13.02 19.65 19.42
N SER A 384 -11.85 19.61 20.05
CA SER A 384 -11.13 20.79 20.54
C SER A 384 -10.24 21.45 19.47
N LEU A 385 -10.22 20.96 18.23
CA LEU A 385 -9.29 21.41 17.18
C LEU A 385 -9.37 22.92 16.94
N ARG A 386 -10.57 23.44 16.65
CA ARG A 386 -10.79 24.87 16.36
C ARG A 386 -10.56 25.78 17.57
N ASP A 387 -10.59 25.25 18.81
CA ASP A 387 -10.28 26.00 20.01
C ASP A 387 -8.78 26.14 20.22
N LYS A 388 -8.03 25.10 19.92
CA LYS A 388 -6.58 24.99 20.17
C LYS A 388 -5.72 25.44 18.99
N ILE A 389 -6.22 25.29 17.77
CA ILE A 389 -5.57 25.72 16.52
C ILE A 389 -6.48 26.76 15.86
N LYS A 390 -6.06 28.04 15.98
CA LYS A 390 -6.81 29.14 15.36
C LYS A 390 -6.40 29.32 13.91
N PRO A 391 -7.34 29.73 13.03
CA PRO A 391 -7.00 30.08 11.66
C PRO A 391 -5.90 31.13 11.62
N ARG A 392 -4.96 30.94 10.73
CA ARG A 392 -3.92 31.91 10.41
C ARG A 392 -4.45 32.80 9.30
N GLY A 393 -4.56 34.09 9.53
CA GLY A 393 -5.07 35.09 8.58
C GLY A 393 -4.06 35.47 7.52
#